data_07ae3922b8c536e11f3ba5babfb77495
#
_entry.id   07ae3922b8c536e11f3ba5babfb77495
#
_cell.length_a   1.000
_cell.length_b   1.000
_cell.length_c   1.000
_cell.angle_alpha   90.00
_cell.angle_beta   90.00
_cell.angle_gamma   90.00
#
_symmetry.space_group_name_H-M   'P 1'
#
loop_
_entity.id
_entity.type
_entity.pdbx_description
1 polymer ?
#
loop_
_entity_poly.entity_id
_entity_poly.type
_entity_poly.pdbx_seq_one_letter_code
_entity_poly.pdbx_strand_id
1 'polypeptide(L)'
;VFTGGVTSAMGMALMAAGVAVQVAGSLIFKPKLPSMDYRDTGERKQMLRSSSAPETVIVGKTVISGLLFFAEEETGEQDENEKITLALALAGHPIEKIGKIWLGDDLIETFGDKASWELHNGREDVDPFMLKNCPSWKEDMIGRGMAWLRVTLTFDQEKFPYGLPNVKCEVWGKHLFEPRTGQSVWSNNGALVILDYYRHYLKVPDTDIDFDSFKQA
;
A
#
# COMPACT_ATOMS: atom_id res chain seq x y z
N VAL A 1 -22.95 48.62 -35.20
CA VAL A 1 -23.13 47.33 -34.52
C VAL A 1 -22.18 46.31 -35.14
N PHE A 2 -20.96 46.18 -34.64
CA PHE A 2 -20.03 45.11 -34.97
C PHE A 2 -19.26 44.75 -33.70
N THR A 3 -19.70 43.75 -32.96
CA THR A 3 -18.95 43.11 -31.88
C THR A 3 -19.28 41.61 -31.88
N GLY A 4 -18.60 40.82 -32.67
CA GLY A 4 -18.89 39.38 -32.75
C GLY A 4 -17.79 38.49 -33.29
N GLY A 5 -16.57 39.00 -33.56
CA GLY A 5 -15.57 38.21 -34.30
C GLY A 5 -14.27 37.87 -33.58
N VAL A 6 -13.98 38.48 -32.45
CA VAL A 6 -12.65 38.33 -31.80
C VAL A 6 -12.64 37.31 -30.67
N THR A 7 -13.79 37.00 -30.06
CA THR A 7 -13.90 36.09 -28.95
C THR A 7 -13.87 34.60 -29.34
N SER A 8 -14.24 34.25 -30.57
CA SER A 8 -14.28 32.86 -31.02
C SER A 8 -12.88 32.29 -31.36
N ALA A 9 -12.00 33.14 -31.97
CA ALA A 9 -10.66 32.71 -32.32
C ALA A 9 -9.77 32.52 -31.07
N MET A 10 -9.93 33.39 -30.07
CA MET A 10 -9.19 33.29 -28.79
C MET A 10 -9.69 32.13 -27.94
N GLY A 11 -10.99 31.84 -27.96
CA GLY A 11 -11.58 30.67 -27.30
C GLY A 11 -11.13 29.34 -27.92
N MET A 12 -11.03 29.26 -29.24
CA MET A 12 -10.50 28.07 -29.93
C MET A 12 -9.01 27.87 -29.71
N ALA A 13 -8.22 28.94 -29.61
CA ALA A 13 -6.80 28.86 -29.32
C ALA A 13 -6.55 28.36 -27.86
N LEU A 14 -7.35 28.82 -26.89
CA LEU A 14 -7.30 28.35 -25.50
C LEU A 14 -7.75 26.88 -25.36
N MET A 15 -8.77 26.45 -26.08
CA MET A 15 -9.17 25.04 -26.11
C MET A 15 -8.12 24.14 -26.77
N ALA A 16 -7.50 24.61 -27.86
CA ALA A 16 -6.41 23.85 -28.51
C ALA A 16 -5.19 23.74 -27.63
N ALA A 17 -4.82 24.78 -26.88
CA ALA A 17 -3.73 24.73 -25.92
C ALA A 17 -4.05 23.79 -24.73
N GLY A 18 -5.27 23.82 -24.20
CA GLY A 18 -5.72 22.92 -23.14
C GLY A 18 -5.69 21.45 -23.54
N VAL A 19 -6.14 21.13 -24.76
CA VAL A 19 -6.07 19.77 -25.31
C VAL A 19 -4.64 19.33 -25.55
N ALA A 20 -3.77 20.24 -26.03
CA ALA A 20 -2.35 19.93 -26.25
C ALA A 20 -1.62 19.62 -24.93
N VAL A 21 -1.93 20.33 -23.85
CA VAL A 21 -1.34 20.08 -22.51
C VAL A 21 -1.87 18.74 -21.95
N GLN A 22 -3.16 18.41 -22.11
CA GLN A 22 -3.70 17.12 -21.71
C GLN A 22 -3.11 15.95 -22.52
N VAL A 23 -2.93 16.13 -23.83
CA VAL A 23 -2.32 15.10 -24.68
C VAL A 23 -0.82 14.95 -24.37
N ALA A 24 -0.09 16.03 -24.12
CA ALA A 24 1.30 15.98 -23.72
C ALA A 24 1.47 15.31 -22.33
N GLY A 25 0.61 15.64 -21.35
CA GLY A 25 0.58 14.98 -20.06
C GLY A 25 0.31 13.48 -20.16
N SER A 26 -0.65 13.07 -21.01
CA SER A 26 -0.96 11.65 -21.22
C SER A 26 0.12 10.89 -22.00
N LEU A 27 0.99 11.58 -22.75
CA LEU A 27 2.14 10.97 -23.46
C LEU A 27 3.36 10.79 -22.56
N ILE A 28 3.51 11.67 -21.56
CA ILE A 28 4.60 11.58 -20.56
C ILE A 28 4.27 10.53 -19.50
N PHE A 29 2.99 10.38 -19.14
CA PHE A 29 2.51 9.39 -18.19
C PHE A 29 1.63 8.33 -18.86
N LYS A 30 2.10 7.66 -19.91
CA LYS A 30 1.48 6.40 -20.31
C LYS A 30 1.91 5.30 -19.33
N PRO A 31 1.09 4.93 -18.35
CA PRO A 31 1.30 3.64 -17.70
C PRO A 31 1.15 2.59 -18.80
N LYS A 32 2.19 1.81 -19.08
CA LYS A 32 2.02 0.55 -19.76
C LYS A 32 1.07 -0.26 -18.90
N LEU A 33 -0.19 -0.35 -19.32
CA LEU A 33 -1.13 -1.31 -18.75
C LEU A 33 -0.49 -2.69 -18.95
N PRO A 34 -0.16 -3.42 -17.89
CA PRO A 34 0.24 -4.82 -18.03
C PRO A 34 -0.94 -5.56 -18.65
N SER A 35 -0.66 -6.42 -19.65
CA SER A 35 -1.63 -7.38 -20.13
C SER A 35 -2.16 -8.16 -18.93
N MET A 36 -3.47 -8.06 -18.66
CA MET A 36 -4.13 -8.85 -17.62
C MET A 36 -4.08 -10.31 -17.99
N ASP A 37 -3.05 -11.01 -17.55
CA ASP A 37 -3.04 -12.45 -17.55
C ASP A 37 -3.74 -12.94 -16.26
N TYR A 38 -5.00 -13.34 -16.41
CA TYR A 38 -5.95 -13.67 -15.33
C TYR A 38 -5.64 -15.00 -14.62
N ARG A 39 -4.38 -15.44 -14.57
CA ARG A 39 -4.00 -16.78 -14.11
C ARG A 39 -3.18 -16.87 -12.83
N ASP A 40 -3.06 -15.77 -12.05
CA ASP A 40 -2.35 -15.89 -10.77
C ASP A 40 -3.23 -15.40 -9.62
N THR A 41 -4.02 -16.33 -9.04
CA THR A 41 -4.96 -16.08 -7.93
C THR A 41 -4.28 -16.07 -6.54
N GLY A 42 -2.95 -16.12 -6.49
CA GLY A 42 -2.21 -16.32 -5.22
C GLY A 42 -1.51 -15.12 -4.62
N GLU A 43 -1.09 -14.15 -5.42
CA GLU A 43 -0.27 -13.06 -4.89
C GLU A 43 -0.69 -11.71 -5.47
N ARG A 44 -1.13 -10.78 -4.62
CA ARG A 44 -1.33 -9.39 -5.02
C ARG A 44 0.02 -8.70 -5.17
N LYS A 45 0.60 -8.78 -6.37
CA LYS A 45 1.92 -8.21 -6.70
C LYS A 45 1.87 -6.76 -7.19
N GLN A 46 0.71 -6.15 -7.27
CA GLN A 46 0.53 -4.77 -7.73
C GLN A 46 -0.07 -3.91 -6.61
N MET A 47 0.45 -2.70 -6.50
CA MET A 47 -0.08 -1.67 -5.63
C MET A 47 -1.51 -1.30 -6.09
N LEU A 48 -2.51 -1.61 -5.28
CA LEU A 48 -3.89 -1.25 -5.56
C LEU A 48 -4.16 0.19 -5.11
N ARG A 49 -4.93 0.92 -5.92
CA ARG A 49 -5.48 2.23 -5.57
C ARG A 49 -6.99 2.08 -5.54
N SER A 50 -7.58 2.10 -4.36
CA SER A 50 -9.03 1.97 -4.21
C SER A 50 -9.50 2.68 -2.94
N SER A 51 -10.57 3.44 -3.05
CA SER A 51 -11.27 4.03 -1.89
C SER A 51 -12.21 3.03 -1.19
N SER A 52 -12.42 1.86 -1.75
CA SER A 52 -13.37 0.84 -1.26
C SER A 52 -12.81 -0.57 -1.46
N ALA A 53 -11.61 -0.83 -0.92
CA ALA A 53 -11.04 -2.17 -0.93
C ALA A 53 -11.50 -2.95 0.32
N PRO A 54 -11.73 -4.27 0.21
CA PRO A 54 -11.99 -5.11 1.38
C PRO A 54 -10.76 -5.14 2.29
N GLU A 55 -11.02 -5.24 3.59
CA GLU A 55 -9.96 -5.43 4.59
C GLU A 55 -9.14 -6.68 4.26
N THR A 56 -7.82 -6.51 4.24
CA THR A 56 -6.90 -7.63 4.01
C THR A 56 -6.57 -8.31 5.31
N VAL A 57 -6.75 -9.63 5.36
CA VAL A 57 -6.33 -10.48 6.47
C VAL A 57 -5.16 -11.34 6.01
N ILE A 58 -4.06 -11.30 6.74
CA ILE A 58 -2.86 -12.08 6.44
C ILE A 58 -2.62 -13.09 7.55
N VAL A 59 -2.59 -14.36 7.17
CA VAL A 59 -2.21 -15.48 8.02
C VAL A 59 -1.03 -16.22 7.41
N GLY A 60 -0.12 -16.75 8.26
CA GLY A 60 1.11 -17.35 7.78
C GLY A 60 2.05 -16.32 7.13
N LYS A 61 2.72 -16.69 6.04
CA LYS A 61 3.71 -15.88 5.34
C LYS A 61 3.31 -15.66 3.87
N THR A 62 3.40 -14.41 3.39
CA THR A 62 3.10 -14.06 2.00
C THR A 62 3.92 -12.88 1.50
N VAL A 63 3.84 -12.57 0.20
CA VAL A 63 4.37 -11.35 -0.41
C VAL A 63 3.20 -10.56 -0.98
N ILE A 64 3.09 -9.29 -0.58
CA ILE A 64 2.01 -8.40 -1.02
C ILE A 64 2.53 -7.01 -1.38
N SER A 65 1.77 -6.29 -2.18
CA SER A 65 2.04 -4.88 -2.51
C SER A 65 1.27 -3.89 -1.64
N GLY A 66 0.30 -4.37 -0.87
CA GLY A 66 -0.57 -3.51 -0.07
C GLY A 66 -1.54 -2.66 -0.90
N LEU A 67 -2.34 -1.89 -0.20
CA LEU A 67 -3.28 -0.91 -0.77
C LEU A 67 -2.72 0.49 -0.55
N LEU A 68 -2.43 1.21 -1.63
CA LEU A 68 -2.02 2.61 -1.54
C LEU A 68 -3.22 3.46 -1.11
N PHE A 69 -3.18 4.01 0.10
CA PHE A 69 -4.24 4.86 0.64
C PHE A 69 -3.81 6.32 0.80
N PHE A 70 -2.50 6.60 0.74
CA PHE A 70 -1.97 7.95 0.77
C PHE A 70 -0.71 8.06 -0.10
N ALA A 71 -0.58 9.17 -0.83
CA ALA A 71 0.61 9.55 -1.55
C ALA A 71 0.70 11.09 -1.60
N GLU A 72 1.84 11.64 -1.24
CA GLU A 72 2.11 13.07 -1.30
C GLU A 72 3.53 13.32 -1.77
N GLU A 73 3.65 14.28 -2.69
CA GLU A 73 4.92 14.76 -3.21
C GLU A 73 5.40 15.93 -2.36
N GLU A 74 6.68 15.98 -2.08
CA GLU A 74 7.33 17.02 -1.31
C GLU A 74 8.42 17.68 -2.15
N THR A 75 8.46 19.01 -2.13
CA THR A 75 9.54 19.78 -2.71
C THR A 75 10.83 19.53 -1.93
N GLY A 76 11.86 19.04 -2.58
CA GLY A 76 13.16 18.82 -1.99
C GLY A 76 14.02 20.07 -1.94
N GLU A 77 15.32 19.89 -1.67
CA GLU A 77 16.29 21.00 -1.60
C GLU A 77 16.74 21.46 -2.98
N GLN A 78 16.64 20.61 -4.00
CA GLN A 78 17.19 20.86 -5.35
C GLN A 78 16.10 21.08 -6.39
N ASP A 79 14.98 20.35 -6.32
CA ASP A 79 13.91 20.40 -7.32
C ASP A 79 12.53 20.32 -6.67
N GLU A 80 11.51 20.84 -7.39
CA GLU A 80 10.10 20.60 -7.07
C GLU A 80 9.77 19.11 -7.27
N ASN A 81 9.00 18.51 -6.34
CA ASN A 81 8.59 17.11 -6.36
C ASN A 81 9.76 16.11 -6.29
N GLU A 82 10.82 16.48 -5.58
CA GLU A 82 12.01 15.63 -5.42
C GLU A 82 11.72 14.37 -4.59
N LYS A 83 10.76 14.43 -3.68
CA LYS A 83 10.41 13.31 -2.80
C LYS A 83 8.95 12.92 -2.93
N ILE A 84 8.66 11.64 -2.78
CA ILE A 84 7.30 11.14 -2.65
C ILE A 84 7.20 10.24 -1.43
N THR A 85 6.19 10.50 -0.61
CA THR A 85 5.87 9.64 0.54
C THR A 85 4.57 8.89 0.26
N LEU A 86 4.64 7.57 0.41
CA LEU A 86 3.56 6.62 0.19
C LEU A 86 3.16 5.96 1.49
N ALA A 87 1.87 5.74 1.71
CA ALA A 87 1.38 4.88 2.76
C ALA A 87 0.55 3.73 2.16
N LEU A 88 0.95 2.51 2.49
CA LEU A 88 0.43 1.26 1.94
C LEU A 88 -0.17 0.42 3.06
N ALA A 89 -1.49 0.25 3.08
CA ALA A 89 -2.14 -0.66 4.02
C ALA A 89 -1.82 -2.11 3.65
N LEU A 90 -1.28 -2.86 4.61
CA LEU A 90 -0.91 -4.26 4.45
C LEU A 90 -2.01 -5.17 4.97
N ALA A 91 -2.46 -4.94 6.20
CA ALA A 91 -3.50 -5.74 6.85
C ALA A 91 -4.35 -4.88 7.79
N GLY A 92 -5.62 -5.25 7.98
CA GLY A 92 -6.53 -4.64 8.95
C GLY A 92 -6.30 -5.11 10.39
N HIS A 93 -5.15 -5.70 10.67
CA HIS A 93 -4.73 -6.17 11.98
C HIS A 93 -3.22 -6.07 12.13
N PRO A 94 -2.68 -6.09 13.36
CA PRO A 94 -1.24 -6.19 13.58
C PRO A 94 -0.68 -7.48 12.98
N ILE A 95 0.56 -7.42 12.50
CA ILE A 95 1.31 -8.53 11.91
C ILE A 95 2.50 -8.88 12.78
N GLU A 96 3.08 -10.06 12.61
CA GLU A 96 4.30 -10.45 13.33
C GLU A 96 5.48 -9.55 12.93
N LYS A 97 5.74 -9.46 11.62
CA LYS A 97 6.83 -8.64 11.06
C LYS A 97 6.74 -8.54 9.54
N ILE A 98 7.55 -7.64 8.99
CA ILE A 98 7.91 -7.67 7.57
C ILE A 98 9.34 -8.17 7.38
N GLY A 99 9.62 -8.71 6.21
CA GLY A 99 10.94 -9.14 5.78
C GLY A 99 11.47 -8.25 4.67
N LYS A 100 11.80 -8.86 3.54
CA LYS A 100 12.31 -8.14 2.38
C LYS A 100 11.26 -7.21 1.80
N ILE A 101 11.71 -6.03 1.35
CA ILE A 101 10.91 -5.06 0.61
C ILE A 101 11.55 -4.91 -0.76
N TRP A 102 10.74 -4.87 -1.80
CA TRP A 102 11.18 -4.64 -3.18
C TRP A 102 10.54 -3.39 -3.74
N LEU A 103 11.31 -2.65 -4.51
CA LEU A 103 10.87 -1.58 -5.39
C LEU A 103 11.02 -2.09 -6.83
N GLY A 104 9.90 -2.45 -7.46
CA GLY A 104 9.93 -3.24 -8.68
C GLY A 104 10.47 -4.65 -8.42
N ASP A 105 11.60 -4.97 -9.01
CA ASP A 105 12.27 -6.27 -8.84
C ASP A 105 13.52 -6.19 -7.94
N ASP A 106 13.94 -4.99 -7.57
CA ASP A 106 15.12 -4.75 -6.76
C ASP A 106 14.79 -4.60 -5.27
N LEU A 107 15.69 -5.06 -4.41
CA LEU A 107 15.55 -4.88 -2.96
C LEU A 107 15.69 -3.40 -2.59
N ILE A 108 14.86 -2.91 -1.66
CA ILE A 108 14.83 -1.51 -1.24
C ILE A 108 16.19 -1.03 -0.73
N GLU A 109 16.98 -1.92 -0.14
CA GLU A 109 18.33 -1.60 0.37
C GLU A 109 19.31 -1.21 -0.75
N THR A 110 19.06 -1.62 -2.00
CA THR A 110 19.92 -1.27 -3.14
C THR A 110 19.77 0.19 -3.58
N PHE A 111 18.73 0.87 -3.09
CA PHE A 111 18.46 2.28 -3.35
C PHE A 111 19.18 3.22 -2.38
N GLY A 112 19.77 2.67 -1.31
CA GLY A 112 20.54 3.44 -0.33
C GLY A 112 19.72 4.56 0.32
N ASP A 113 20.24 5.78 0.28
CA ASP A 113 19.59 6.99 0.82
C ASP A 113 18.39 7.50 -0.01
N LYS A 114 18.20 6.95 -1.21
CA LYS A 114 17.06 7.31 -2.08
C LYS A 114 15.75 6.65 -1.71
N ALA A 115 15.77 5.67 -0.81
CA ALA A 115 14.57 5.00 -0.32
C ALA A 115 14.64 4.79 1.20
N SER A 116 13.54 5.09 1.89
CA SER A 116 13.39 4.80 3.32
C SER A 116 12.00 4.25 3.60
N TRP A 117 11.86 3.54 4.70
CA TRP A 117 10.58 2.94 5.07
C TRP A 117 10.42 2.78 6.58
N GLU A 118 9.18 2.70 7.03
CA GLU A 118 8.80 2.38 8.40
C GLU A 118 7.51 1.55 8.43
N LEU A 119 7.50 0.50 9.25
CA LEU A 119 6.30 -0.29 9.52
C LEU A 119 5.53 0.33 10.68
N HIS A 120 4.28 0.64 10.45
CA HIS A 120 3.29 0.99 11.48
C HIS A 120 2.44 -0.25 11.76
N ASN A 121 2.56 -0.79 12.97
CA ASN A 121 1.96 -2.08 13.31
C ASN A 121 1.00 -1.94 14.49
N GLY A 122 -0.23 -1.52 14.19
CA GLY A 122 -1.28 -1.34 15.20
C GLY A 122 -1.06 -0.18 16.17
N ARG A 123 -0.32 0.87 15.77
CA ARG A 123 -0.02 2.05 16.60
C ARG A 123 -1.29 2.81 16.98
N GLU A 124 -1.24 3.43 18.15
CA GLU A 124 -2.29 4.31 18.68
C GLU A 124 -1.96 5.79 18.52
N ASP A 125 -0.73 6.12 18.13
CA ASP A 125 -0.23 7.47 17.92
C ASP A 125 -0.03 7.75 16.40
N VAL A 126 -0.16 9.04 16.05
CA VAL A 126 0.08 9.50 14.68
C VAL A 126 1.57 9.44 14.34
N ASP A 127 1.89 9.19 13.07
CA ASP A 127 3.27 9.22 12.59
C ASP A 127 3.82 10.66 12.61
N PRO A 128 4.83 10.95 13.45
CA PRO A 128 5.40 12.30 13.53
C PRO A 128 6.17 12.70 12.26
N PHE A 129 6.70 11.73 11.52
CA PHE A 129 7.34 12.01 10.23
C PHE A 129 6.30 12.50 9.21
N MET A 130 5.15 11.82 9.13
CA MET A 130 4.07 12.20 8.22
C MET A 130 3.52 13.59 8.56
N LEU A 131 3.29 13.88 9.85
CA LEU A 131 2.84 15.20 10.29
C LEU A 131 3.80 16.33 9.93
N LYS A 132 5.10 16.04 9.98
CA LYS A 132 6.14 17.05 9.69
C LYS A 132 6.31 17.28 8.19
N ASN A 133 6.29 16.21 7.39
CA ASN A 133 6.74 16.23 6.00
C ASN A 133 5.59 16.14 4.98
N CYS A 134 4.38 15.80 5.43
CA CYS A 134 3.21 15.65 4.56
C CYS A 134 2.08 16.60 5.01
N PRO A 135 1.96 17.80 4.44
CA PRO A 135 0.96 18.80 4.82
C PRO A 135 -0.50 18.32 4.81
N SER A 136 -0.81 17.33 3.95
CA SER A 136 -2.16 16.74 3.87
C SER A 136 -2.43 15.70 4.97
N TRP A 137 -1.39 15.20 5.66
CA TRP A 137 -1.55 14.27 6.78
C TRP A 137 -2.04 15.00 8.04
N LYS A 138 -3.06 14.43 8.71
CA LYS A 138 -3.67 15.06 9.89
C LYS A 138 -3.43 14.22 11.15
N GLU A 139 -3.59 14.85 12.32
CA GLU A 139 -3.38 14.22 13.63
C GLU A 139 -4.30 13.01 13.90
N ASP A 140 -5.46 12.95 13.25
CA ASP A 140 -6.42 11.85 13.35
C ASP A 140 -6.15 10.69 12.38
N MET A 141 -5.20 10.86 11.45
CA MET A 141 -4.78 9.81 10.50
C MET A 141 -3.76 8.87 11.15
N ILE A 142 -4.22 7.98 12.00
CA ILE A 142 -3.36 7.10 12.80
C ILE A 142 -3.26 5.69 12.21
N GLY A 143 -4.34 5.17 11.64
CA GLY A 143 -4.42 3.77 11.17
C GLY A 143 -4.42 2.76 12.33
N ARG A 144 -5.23 3.06 13.39
CA ARG A 144 -5.32 2.22 14.60
C ARG A 144 -5.67 0.77 14.25
N GLY A 145 -4.97 -0.15 14.91
CA GLY A 145 -5.20 -1.58 14.73
C GLY A 145 -4.75 -2.16 13.39
N MET A 146 -4.30 -1.33 12.45
CA MET A 146 -3.85 -1.76 11.13
C MET A 146 -2.33 -1.93 11.07
N ALA A 147 -1.87 -2.81 10.19
CA ALA A 147 -0.49 -2.81 9.73
C ALA A 147 -0.39 -2.08 8.39
N TRP A 148 0.44 -1.04 8.35
CA TRP A 148 0.70 -0.28 7.13
C TRP A 148 2.18 0.12 7.03
N LEU A 149 2.65 0.31 5.80
CA LEU A 149 4.03 0.62 5.48
C LEU A 149 4.11 2.04 4.93
N ARG A 150 4.92 2.90 5.56
CA ARG A 150 5.37 4.14 4.96
C ARG A 150 6.60 3.86 4.10
N VAL A 151 6.62 4.39 2.89
CA VAL A 151 7.79 4.37 2.01
C VAL A 151 8.01 5.78 1.49
N THR A 152 9.21 6.31 1.67
CA THR A 152 9.61 7.61 1.11
C THR A 152 10.70 7.38 0.09
N LEU A 153 10.50 7.89 -1.13
CA LEU A 153 11.43 7.79 -2.24
C LEU A 153 11.90 9.19 -2.61
N THR A 154 13.21 9.36 -2.77
CA THR A 154 13.81 10.56 -3.34
C THR A 154 14.08 10.31 -4.82
N PHE A 155 13.57 11.20 -5.69
CA PHE A 155 13.70 11.04 -7.13
C PHE A 155 15.16 10.92 -7.54
N ASP A 156 15.44 9.94 -8.38
CA ASP A 156 16.73 9.70 -8.99
C ASP A 156 16.49 9.01 -10.34
N GLN A 157 16.89 9.67 -11.44
CA GLN A 157 16.56 9.20 -12.77
C GLN A 157 17.25 7.85 -13.11
N GLU A 158 18.42 7.59 -12.51
CA GLU A 158 19.13 6.33 -12.72
C GLU A 158 18.47 5.18 -11.95
N LYS A 159 17.94 5.47 -10.74
CA LYS A 159 17.28 4.49 -9.88
C LYS A 159 15.83 4.26 -10.25
N PHE A 160 15.14 5.29 -10.75
CA PHE A 160 13.71 5.22 -11.10
C PHE A 160 13.45 5.59 -12.58
N PRO A 161 14.08 4.91 -13.55
CA PRO A 161 14.01 5.29 -14.97
C PRO A 161 12.59 5.17 -15.55
N TYR A 162 11.71 4.43 -14.91
CA TYR A 162 10.33 4.20 -15.36
C TYR A 162 9.28 4.86 -14.48
N GLY A 163 9.69 5.76 -13.57
CA GLY A 163 8.83 6.42 -12.59
C GLY A 163 8.63 5.61 -11.31
N LEU A 164 7.50 5.83 -10.62
CA LEU A 164 7.23 5.23 -9.33
C LEU A 164 7.20 3.69 -9.41
N PRO A 165 8.10 2.97 -8.71
CA PRO A 165 8.14 1.53 -8.75
C PRO A 165 6.96 0.92 -7.95
N ASN A 166 6.59 -0.30 -8.31
CA ASN A 166 5.66 -1.08 -7.49
C ASN A 166 6.35 -1.55 -6.20
N VAL A 167 5.77 -1.23 -5.05
CA VAL A 167 6.27 -1.67 -3.75
C VAL A 167 5.72 -3.06 -3.44
N LYS A 168 6.58 -3.99 -3.07
CA LYS A 168 6.22 -5.33 -2.60
C LYS A 168 6.94 -5.61 -1.28
N CYS A 169 6.29 -6.29 -0.35
CA CYS A 169 6.95 -6.70 0.88
C CYS A 169 6.55 -8.11 1.31
N GLU A 170 7.50 -8.79 1.91
CA GLU A 170 7.32 -10.07 2.57
C GLU A 170 6.71 -9.82 3.94
N VAL A 171 5.60 -10.50 4.25
CA VAL A 171 4.82 -10.27 5.48
C VAL A 171 4.61 -11.59 6.22
N TRP A 172 4.88 -11.60 7.52
CA TRP A 172 4.43 -12.63 8.46
C TRP A 172 3.17 -12.09 9.13
N GLY A 173 2.03 -12.77 8.91
CA GLY A 173 0.69 -12.31 9.27
C GLY A 173 0.42 -12.29 10.77
N LYS A 174 -0.86 -12.32 11.12
CA LYS A 174 -1.32 -12.22 12.52
C LYS A 174 -0.91 -13.41 13.37
N HIS A 175 -0.89 -13.20 14.67
CA HIS A 175 -0.82 -14.27 15.65
C HIS A 175 -2.12 -15.05 15.70
N LEU A 176 -2.02 -16.37 15.80
CA LEU A 176 -3.14 -17.30 15.91
C LEU A 176 -3.16 -17.92 17.31
N PHE A 177 -4.35 -18.17 17.82
CA PHE A 177 -4.50 -18.86 19.10
C PHE A 177 -4.04 -20.32 18.98
N GLU A 178 -3.10 -20.72 19.83
CA GLU A 178 -2.57 -22.07 19.92
C GLU A 178 -3.20 -22.80 21.10
N PRO A 179 -4.14 -23.75 20.87
CA PRO A 179 -4.89 -24.40 21.95
C PRO A 179 -4.03 -25.32 22.84
N ARG A 180 -2.83 -25.74 22.38
CA ARG A 180 -1.89 -26.54 23.16
C ARG A 180 -1.24 -25.73 24.28
N THR A 181 -1.00 -24.46 24.04
CA THR A 181 -0.31 -23.56 24.99
C THR A 181 -1.22 -22.51 25.60
N GLY A 182 -2.39 -22.27 25.02
CA GLY A 182 -3.32 -21.20 25.40
C GLY A 182 -2.82 -19.79 25.02
N GLN A 183 -1.77 -19.66 24.21
CA GLN A 183 -1.18 -18.39 23.82
C GLN A 183 -1.47 -18.08 22.34
N SER A 184 -1.40 -16.80 21.98
CA SER A 184 -1.42 -16.39 20.59
C SER A 184 0.00 -16.21 20.08
N VAL A 185 0.35 -16.95 19.03
CA VAL A 185 1.70 -16.96 18.42
C VAL A 185 1.57 -16.92 16.89
N TRP A 186 2.61 -16.44 16.23
CA TRP A 186 2.66 -16.56 14.79
C TRP A 186 2.73 -18.04 14.36
N SER A 187 1.93 -18.41 13.39
CA SER A 187 1.91 -19.78 12.86
C SER A 187 1.46 -19.79 11.40
N ASN A 188 1.96 -20.78 10.65
CA ASN A 188 1.49 -21.15 9.32
C ASN A 188 0.73 -22.49 9.31
N ASN A 189 0.35 -23.00 10.48
CA ASN A 189 -0.45 -24.21 10.61
C ASN A 189 -1.88 -23.95 10.12
N GLY A 190 -2.30 -24.70 9.07
CA GLY A 190 -3.62 -24.56 8.47
C GLY A 190 -4.78 -24.85 9.44
N ALA A 191 -4.61 -25.75 10.41
CA ALA A 191 -5.64 -26.00 11.42
C ALA A 191 -5.88 -24.77 12.30
N LEU A 192 -4.81 -24.07 12.71
CA LEU A 192 -4.95 -22.84 13.50
C LEU A 192 -5.57 -21.69 12.70
N VAL A 193 -5.33 -21.65 11.39
CA VAL A 193 -6.01 -20.71 10.48
C VAL A 193 -7.50 -20.96 10.45
N ILE A 194 -7.93 -22.24 10.35
CA ILE A 194 -9.34 -22.62 10.37
C ILE A 194 -9.96 -22.28 11.73
N LEU A 195 -9.27 -22.55 12.83
CA LEU A 195 -9.71 -22.22 14.18
C LEU A 195 -9.92 -20.71 14.34
N ASP A 196 -8.97 -19.90 13.87
CA ASP A 196 -9.09 -18.43 13.87
C ASP A 196 -10.30 -17.96 13.06
N TYR A 197 -10.53 -18.57 11.89
CA TYR A 197 -11.68 -18.25 11.06
C TYR A 197 -13.02 -18.57 11.77
N TYR A 198 -13.14 -19.72 12.43
CA TYR A 198 -14.33 -20.07 13.20
C TYR A 198 -14.59 -19.06 14.32
N ARG A 199 -13.57 -18.73 15.11
CA ARG A 199 -13.72 -17.85 16.27
C ARG A 199 -13.96 -16.38 15.89
N HIS A 200 -13.19 -15.84 14.94
CA HIS A 200 -13.19 -14.42 14.65
C HIS A 200 -14.16 -14.00 13.53
N TYR A 201 -14.37 -14.84 12.52
CA TYR A 201 -15.19 -14.48 11.36
C TYR A 201 -16.56 -15.14 11.39
N LEU A 202 -16.65 -16.43 11.68
CA LEU A 202 -17.92 -17.13 11.82
C LEU A 202 -18.57 -16.94 13.20
N LYS A 203 -17.83 -16.42 14.18
CA LYS A 203 -18.31 -16.19 15.56
C LYS A 203 -18.85 -17.47 16.21
N VAL A 204 -18.27 -18.62 15.91
CA VAL A 204 -18.62 -19.89 16.56
C VAL A 204 -18.22 -19.80 18.02
N PRO A 205 -19.14 -20.08 18.97
CA PRO A 205 -18.81 -20.11 20.39
C PRO A 205 -17.73 -21.15 20.70
N ASP A 206 -16.81 -20.84 21.60
CA ASP A 206 -15.75 -21.78 22.00
C ASP A 206 -16.29 -23.10 22.56
N THR A 207 -17.52 -23.10 23.11
CA THR A 207 -18.23 -24.32 23.58
C THR A 207 -18.58 -25.30 22.46
N ASP A 208 -18.68 -24.80 21.22
CA ASP A 208 -19.08 -25.57 20.04
C ASP A 208 -17.85 -25.98 19.18
N ILE A 209 -16.65 -25.65 19.66
CA ILE A 209 -15.40 -25.98 19.00
C ILE A 209 -14.73 -27.16 19.72
N ASP A 210 -14.43 -28.24 18.98
CA ASP A 210 -13.63 -29.35 19.47
C ASP A 210 -12.13 -28.99 19.46
N PHE A 211 -11.68 -28.31 20.53
CA PHE A 211 -10.27 -27.93 20.67
C PHE A 211 -9.33 -29.12 20.72
N ASP A 212 -9.77 -30.31 21.14
CA ASP A 212 -8.89 -31.47 21.22
C ASP A 212 -8.50 -31.98 19.82
N SER A 213 -9.42 -31.89 18.85
CA SER A 213 -9.07 -32.13 17.44
C SER A 213 -8.03 -31.12 16.93
N PHE A 214 -8.14 -29.84 17.28
CA PHE A 214 -7.16 -28.81 16.88
C PHE A 214 -5.80 -28.97 17.57
N LYS A 215 -5.74 -29.55 18.78
CA LYS A 215 -4.48 -29.86 19.45
C LYS A 215 -3.72 -31.02 18.81
N GLN A 216 -4.42 -31.91 18.09
CA GLN A 216 -3.83 -33.05 17.41
C GLN A 216 -3.31 -32.72 16.00
N ALA A 217 -3.79 -31.64 15.40
CA ALA A 217 -3.43 -31.16 14.07
C ALA A 217 -2.19 -30.27 14.11
#